data_37248b149e00a748e830cf41ac7f343e
#
_entry.id   37248b149e00a748e830cf41ac7f343e
#
_cell.length_a   1.000
_cell.length_b   1.000
_cell.length_c   1.000
_cell.angle_alpha   90.00
_cell.angle_beta   90.00
_cell.angle_gamma   90.00
#
_symmetry.space_group_name_H-M   'P 1'
#
loop_
_entity.id
_entity.type
_entity.pdbx_description
1 polymer ?
#
loop_
_entity_poly.entity_id
_entity_poly.type
_entity_poly.pdbx_seq_one_letter_code
_entity_poly.pdbx_strand_id
1 'polypeptide(L)'
;MQTREPMTLVLAGLLALGGCASSQSPVLYPNAKLKQVGREQASRDIEECRKLADDYVQSTAAKDVAKGAAVGGAAGAAIGAVGGAVSGRGAGTGAAVGAATGATAGAVHGAAKQTEPSPVYKRYVDRCLGERGYEVIGWQ
;
A
#
# COMPACT_ATOMS: atom_id res chain seq x y z
N MET A 1 -2.51 28.29 -34.57
CA MET A 1 -1.26 28.32 -33.79
C MET A 1 -1.60 28.71 -32.39
N GLN A 2 -1.16 27.84 -31.42
CA GLN A 2 -1.09 28.07 -29.97
C GLN A 2 -2.35 27.82 -29.20
N THR A 3 -2.31 26.87 -28.35
CA THR A 3 -1.90 27.01 -26.96
C THR A 3 -1.86 25.62 -26.30
N ARG A 4 -0.74 24.92 -26.40
CA ARG A 4 -0.55 23.61 -25.78
C ARG A 4 0.35 23.64 -24.54
N GLU A 5 0.79 24.85 -24.14
CA GLU A 5 1.80 25.03 -23.09
C GLU A 5 1.32 24.99 -21.63
N PRO A 6 0.06 25.34 -21.24
CA PRO A 6 -0.26 25.38 -19.81
C PRO A 6 -0.51 24.00 -19.19
N MET A 7 -0.84 23.00 -20.02
CA MET A 7 -1.17 21.66 -19.49
C MET A 7 0.07 20.84 -19.11
N THR A 8 1.20 21.08 -19.78
CA THR A 8 2.49 20.45 -19.49
C THR A 8 3.12 20.98 -18.20
N LEU A 9 2.96 22.25 -17.88
CA LEU A 9 3.47 22.85 -16.64
C LEU A 9 2.69 22.42 -15.40
N VAL A 10 1.38 22.19 -15.52
CA VAL A 10 0.55 21.68 -14.42
C VAL A 10 0.89 20.22 -14.12
N LEU A 11 1.18 19.40 -15.13
CA LEU A 11 1.55 18.00 -14.97
C LEU A 11 2.94 17.85 -14.32
N ALA A 12 3.89 18.75 -14.61
CA ALA A 12 5.21 18.76 -14.00
C ALA A 12 5.19 19.19 -12.51
N GLY A 13 4.24 20.02 -12.11
CA GLY A 13 4.07 20.47 -10.72
C GLY A 13 3.51 19.41 -9.77
N LEU A 14 2.74 18.44 -10.27
CA LEU A 14 2.16 17.38 -9.45
C LEU A 14 3.17 16.27 -9.07
N LEU A 15 4.28 16.16 -9.76
CA LEU A 15 5.31 15.12 -9.50
C LEU A 15 6.28 15.49 -8.38
N ALA A 16 6.27 16.74 -7.88
CA ALA A 16 7.20 17.20 -6.85
C ALA A 16 6.72 16.97 -5.39
N LEU A 17 5.52 16.46 -5.18
CA LEU A 17 4.98 16.11 -3.86
C LEU A 17 5.21 14.62 -3.48
N GLY A 18 6.32 14.05 -3.95
CA GLY A 18 6.83 12.78 -3.45
C GLY A 18 7.22 12.94 -1.97
N GLY A 19 6.21 12.87 -1.07
CA GLY A 19 6.38 12.96 0.36
C GLY A 19 7.35 11.89 0.83
N CYS A 20 8.33 12.29 1.66
CA CYS A 20 9.14 11.39 2.45
C CYS A 20 8.20 10.54 3.32
N ALA A 21 7.84 9.36 2.85
CA ALA A 21 7.21 8.35 3.70
C ALA A 21 8.29 7.97 4.73
N SER A 22 8.15 8.45 5.96
CA SER A 22 8.99 8.02 7.07
C SER A 22 8.73 6.54 7.30
N SER A 23 9.60 5.71 6.76
CA SER A 23 9.53 4.27 6.98
C SER A 23 9.94 3.99 8.42
N GLN A 24 8.99 3.59 9.26
CA GLN A 24 9.30 3.14 10.62
C GLN A 24 10.36 2.03 10.58
N SER A 25 11.34 2.13 11.46
CA SER A 25 12.45 1.18 11.56
C SER A 25 12.41 0.42 12.89
N PRO A 26 12.78 -0.88 12.91
CA PRO A 26 12.86 -1.64 14.16
C PRO A 26 13.99 -1.12 15.05
N VAL A 27 13.71 -1.00 16.33
CA VAL A 27 14.68 -0.63 17.37
C VAL A 27 15.22 -1.90 18.02
N LEU A 28 16.53 -2.11 17.93
CA LEU A 28 17.17 -3.28 18.50
C LEU A 28 17.66 -3.04 19.92
N TYR A 29 17.39 -4.00 20.81
CA TYR A 29 18.01 -4.03 22.13
C TYR A 29 19.52 -4.33 22.02
N PRO A 30 20.39 -3.66 22.77
CA PRO A 30 21.84 -3.87 22.71
C PRO A 30 22.26 -5.17 23.40
N ASN A 31 21.79 -6.32 22.86
CA ASN A 31 22.12 -7.66 23.34
C ASN A 31 23.53 -8.11 22.91
N ALA A 32 23.93 -9.33 23.29
CA ALA A 32 25.22 -9.90 22.95
C ALA A 32 25.44 -9.98 21.44
N LYS A 33 24.41 -10.33 20.67
CA LYS A 33 24.48 -10.41 19.21
C LYS A 33 24.79 -9.06 18.58
N LEU A 34 24.05 -8.01 18.95
CA LEU A 34 24.29 -6.66 18.42
C LEU A 34 25.69 -6.13 18.77
N LYS A 35 26.17 -6.41 20.00
CA LYS A 35 27.52 -6.04 20.42
C LYS A 35 28.61 -6.79 19.64
N GLN A 36 28.37 -8.04 19.30
CA GLN A 36 29.31 -8.89 18.56
C GLN A 36 29.45 -8.47 17.09
N VAL A 37 28.32 -8.22 16.41
CA VAL A 37 28.32 -7.95 14.97
C VAL A 37 28.46 -6.46 14.63
N GLY A 38 28.14 -5.59 15.58
CA GLY A 38 28.16 -4.14 15.39
C GLY A 38 26.92 -3.60 14.66
N ARG A 39 26.75 -2.29 14.73
CA ARG A 39 25.56 -1.60 14.17
C ARG A 39 25.47 -1.69 12.65
N GLU A 40 26.60 -1.69 11.96
CA GLU A 40 26.63 -1.70 10.51
C GLU A 40 26.12 -3.04 9.95
N GLN A 41 26.53 -4.16 10.53
CA GLN A 41 26.01 -5.47 10.15
C GLN A 41 24.53 -5.59 10.53
N ALA A 42 24.15 -5.12 11.71
CA ALA A 42 22.75 -5.10 12.13
C ALA A 42 21.86 -4.30 11.17
N SER A 43 22.33 -3.18 10.63
CA SER A 43 21.59 -2.39 9.62
C SER A 43 21.38 -3.18 8.33
N ARG A 44 22.40 -3.92 7.86
CA ARG A 44 22.25 -4.80 6.69
C ARG A 44 21.24 -5.92 6.96
N ASP A 45 21.31 -6.55 8.11
CA ASP A 45 20.40 -7.62 8.50
C ASP A 45 18.96 -7.12 8.64
N ILE A 46 18.75 -5.90 9.14
CA ILE A 46 17.44 -5.23 9.17
C ILE A 46 16.91 -5.04 7.74
N GLU A 47 17.74 -4.50 6.85
CA GLU A 47 17.32 -4.20 5.49
C GLU A 47 16.98 -5.47 4.72
N GLU A 48 17.72 -6.55 4.91
CA GLU A 48 17.41 -7.85 4.33
C GLU A 48 16.09 -8.42 4.86
N CYS A 49 15.85 -8.37 6.18
CA CYS A 49 14.59 -8.80 6.76
C CYS A 49 13.39 -7.95 6.29
N ARG A 50 13.59 -6.64 6.09
CA ARG A 50 12.59 -5.73 5.53
C ARG A 50 12.25 -6.10 4.09
N LYS A 51 13.26 -6.36 3.26
CA LYS A 51 13.05 -6.80 1.88
C LYS A 51 12.25 -8.10 1.79
N LEU A 52 12.58 -9.08 2.61
CA LEU A 52 11.82 -10.34 2.68
C LEU A 52 10.37 -10.12 3.14
N ALA A 53 10.16 -9.21 4.08
CA ALA A 53 8.83 -8.82 4.53
C ALA A 53 8.04 -8.09 3.44
N ASP A 54 8.68 -7.21 2.67
CA ASP A 54 8.07 -6.50 1.54
C ASP A 54 7.60 -7.48 0.47
N ASP A 55 8.43 -8.43 0.08
CA ASP A 55 8.08 -9.47 -0.89
C ASP A 55 6.86 -10.30 -0.43
N TYR A 56 6.82 -10.64 0.86
CA TYR A 56 5.71 -11.37 1.45
C TYR A 56 4.42 -10.54 1.50
N VAL A 57 4.51 -9.28 1.94
CA VAL A 57 3.36 -8.38 2.08
C VAL A 57 2.82 -7.92 0.73
N GLN A 58 3.69 -7.65 -0.27
CA GLN A 58 3.26 -7.28 -1.62
C GLN A 58 2.39 -8.37 -2.25
N SER A 59 2.76 -9.64 -2.08
CA SER A 59 1.94 -10.76 -2.57
C SER A 59 0.56 -10.81 -1.90
N THR A 60 0.45 -10.39 -0.65
CA THR A 60 -0.80 -10.34 0.12
C THR A 60 -1.62 -9.08 -0.21
N ALA A 61 -0.95 -7.91 -0.27
CA ALA A 61 -1.58 -6.64 -0.60
C ALA A 61 -2.19 -6.63 -2.00
N ALA A 62 -1.51 -7.23 -2.98
CA ALA A 62 -2.05 -7.38 -4.33
C ALA A 62 -3.36 -8.17 -4.34
N LYS A 63 -3.46 -9.22 -3.51
CA LYS A 63 -4.70 -10.00 -3.34
C LYS A 63 -5.80 -9.17 -2.66
N ASP A 64 -5.46 -8.36 -1.67
CA ASP A 64 -6.44 -7.54 -0.94
C ASP A 64 -6.95 -6.37 -1.79
N VAL A 65 -6.09 -5.73 -2.59
CA VAL A 65 -6.48 -4.71 -3.58
C VAL A 65 -7.39 -5.33 -4.64
N ALA A 66 -7.05 -6.51 -5.16
CA ALA A 66 -7.88 -7.20 -6.14
C ALA A 66 -9.25 -7.58 -5.56
N LYS A 67 -9.31 -8.06 -4.32
CA LYS A 67 -10.57 -8.33 -3.61
C LYS A 67 -11.38 -7.06 -3.38
N GLY A 68 -10.73 -5.96 -2.93
CA GLY A 68 -11.39 -4.68 -2.72
C GLY A 68 -11.99 -4.13 -4.01
N ALA A 69 -11.27 -4.21 -5.13
CA ALA A 69 -11.74 -3.77 -6.43
C ALA A 69 -12.90 -4.66 -6.93
N ALA A 70 -12.84 -5.98 -6.72
CA ALA A 70 -13.90 -6.89 -7.12
C ALA A 70 -15.18 -6.65 -6.31
N VAL A 71 -15.07 -6.51 -4.99
CA VAL A 71 -16.22 -6.25 -4.10
C VAL A 71 -16.80 -4.86 -4.37
N GLY A 72 -15.96 -3.82 -4.47
CA GLY A 72 -16.40 -2.46 -4.77
C GLY A 72 -17.03 -2.36 -6.15
N GLY A 73 -16.46 -3.04 -7.15
CA GLY A 73 -16.99 -3.09 -8.51
C GLY A 73 -18.35 -3.78 -8.57
N ALA A 74 -18.52 -4.93 -7.90
CA ALA A 74 -19.79 -5.64 -7.87
C ALA A 74 -20.89 -4.84 -7.15
N ALA A 75 -20.59 -4.25 -5.99
CA ALA A 75 -21.52 -3.42 -5.26
C ALA A 75 -21.90 -2.15 -6.05
N GLY A 76 -20.89 -1.49 -6.65
CA GLY A 76 -21.11 -0.33 -7.51
C GLY A 76 -21.95 -0.64 -8.75
N ALA A 77 -21.74 -1.81 -9.38
CA ALA A 77 -22.54 -2.26 -10.51
C ALA A 77 -24.02 -2.44 -10.13
N ALA A 78 -24.27 -3.08 -8.98
CA ALA A 78 -25.65 -3.29 -8.51
C ALA A 78 -26.38 -1.98 -8.25
N ILE A 79 -25.75 -1.06 -7.50
CA ILE A 79 -26.32 0.26 -7.18
C ILE A 79 -26.49 1.09 -8.46
N GLY A 80 -25.47 1.09 -9.33
CA GLY A 80 -25.50 1.80 -10.60
C GLY A 80 -26.57 1.30 -11.54
N ALA A 81 -26.83 -0.02 -11.59
CA ALA A 81 -27.89 -0.60 -12.41
C ALA A 81 -29.26 -0.04 -12.01
N VAL A 82 -29.58 -0.02 -10.70
CA VAL A 82 -30.83 0.52 -10.18
C VAL A 82 -30.95 2.02 -10.51
N GLY A 83 -29.90 2.80 -10.21
CA GLY A 83 -29.89 4.24 -10.50
C GLY A 83 -30.00 4.55 -11.98
N GLY A 84 -29.35 3.76 -12.85
CA GLY A 84 -29.45 3.90 -14.31
C GLY A 84 -30.84 3.59 -14.85
N ALA A 85 -31.47 2.56 -14.31
CA ALA A 85 -32.85 2.21 -14.68
C ALA A 85 -33.83 3.31 -14.30
N VAL A 86 -33.75 3.82 -13.06
CA VAL A 86 -34.66 4.88 -12.56
C VAL A 86 -34.45 6.21 -13.31
N SER A 87 -33.22 6.56 -13.67
CA SER A 87 -32.89 7.79 -14.39
C SER A 87 -33.10 7.72 -15.91
N GLY A 88 -33.61 6.61 -16.45
CA GLY A 88 -33.84 6.41 -17.89
C GLY A 88 -32.61 6.27 -18.74
N ARG A 89 -31.42 6.17 -18.16
CA ARG A 89 -30.14 5.95 -18.86
C ARG A 89 -29.86 4.48 -19.17
N GLY A 90 -30.70 3.58 -18.66
CA GLY A 90 -30.55 2.14 -18.83
C GLY A 90 -29.71 1.50 -17.73
N ALA A 91 -30.16 0.35 -17.25
CA ALA A 91 -29.50 -0.38 -16.16
C ALA A 91 -28.05 -0.79 -16.52
N GLY A 92 -27.81 -1.15 -17.78
CA GLY A 92 -26.48 -1.56 -18.25
C GLY A 92 -25.45 -0.44 -18.20
N THR A 93 -25.81 0.76 -18.64
CA THR A 93 -24.93 1.93 -18.59
C THR A 93 -24.66 2.34 -17.14
N GLY A 94 -25.68 2.35 -16.28
CA GLY A 94 -25.53 2.63 -14.87
C GLY A 94 -24.65 1.60 -14.15
N ALA A 95 -24.82 0.33 -14.45
CA ALA A 95 -23.98 -0.75 -13.91
C ALA A 95 -22.51 -0.59 -14.32
N ALA A 96 -22.20 -0.30 -15.57
CA ALA A 96 -20.84 -0.11 -16.06
C ALA A 96 -20.13 1.06 -15.37
N VAL A 97 -20.80 2.22 -15.25
CA VAL A 97 -20.25 3.38 -14.55
C VAL A 97 -20.07 3.10 -13.06
N GLY A 98 -21.07 2.49 -12.43
CA GLY A 98 -21.03 2.13 -11.02
C GLY A 98 -19.93 1.10 -10.71
N ALA A 99 -19.74 0.11 -11.57
CA ALA A 99 -18.65 -0.88 -11.43
C ALA A 99 -17.27 -0.21 -11.52
N ALA A 100 -17.05 0.66 -12.49
CA ALA A 100 -15.79 1.36 -12.66
C ALA A 100 -15.48 2.26 -11.46
N THR A 101 -16.46 3.05 -11.00
CA THR A 101 -16.31 3.94 -9.84
C THR A 101 -16.08 3.15 -8.55
N GLY A 102 -16.88 2.11 -8.32
CA GLY A 102 -16.78 1.27 -7.14
C GLY A 102 -15.46 0.48 -7.09
N ALA A 103 -14.97 -0.04 -8.22
CA ALA A 103 -13.69 -0.71 -8.29
C ALA A 103 -12.54 0.24 -7.95
N THR A 104 -12.56 1.47 -8.48
CA THR A 104 -11.56 2.50 -8.18
C THR A 104 -11.57 2.88 -6.70
N ALA A 105 -12.76 3.16 -6.13
CA ALA A 105 -12.90 3.48 -4.72
C ALA A 105 -12.43 2.34 -3.82
N GLY A 106 -12.76 1.09 -4.16
CA GLY A 106 -12.32 -0.10 -3.43
C GLY A 106 -10.81 -0.30 -3.49
N ALA A 107 -10.19 -0.06 -4.65
CA ALA A 107 -8.74 -0.14 -4.81
C ALA A 107 -8.02 0.95 -3.99
N VAL A 108 -8.50 2.20 -4.03
CA VAL A 108 -7.94 3.31 -3.24
C VAL A 108 -8.06 3.05 -1.74
N HIS A 109 -9.22 2.54 -1.29
CA HIS A 109 -9.40 2.21 0.13
C HIS A 109 -8.46 1.08 0.59
N GLY A 110 -8.23 0.08 -0.27
CA GLY A 110 -7.24 -0.98 -0.03
C GLY A 110 -5.81 -0.45 0.04
N ALA A 111 -5.46 0.52 -0.83
CA ALA A 111 -4.13 1.13 -0.85
C ALA A 111 -3.88 2.10 0.32
N ALA A 112 -4.90 2.84 0.76
CA ALA A 112 -4.77 3.81 1.88
C ALA A 112 -4.44 3.15 3.23
N LYS A 113 -4.74 1.86 3.40
CA LYS A 113 -4.35 1.09 4.60
C LYS A 113 -2.85 0.80 4.69
N GLN A 114 -2.06 1.16 3.68
CA GLN A 114 -0.62 0.84 3.58
C GLN A 114 0.29 2.00 3.97
N THR A 115 -0.23 3.10 4.50
CA THR A 115 0.58 4.26 4.94
C THR A 115 1.42 3.99 6.18
N GLU A 116 1.10 2.97 6.97
CA GLU A 116 1.95 2.45 8.04
C GLU A 116 2.36 1.00 7.73
N PRO A 117 3.57 0.56 8.15
CA PRO A 117 3.95 -0.83 8.04
C PRO A 117 2.90 -1.71 8.70
N SER A 118 2.31 -2.63 7.93
CA SER A 118 1.23 -3.49 8.43
C SER A 118 1.68 -4.29 9.65
N PRO A 119 0.78 -4.67 10.57
CA PRO A 119 1.14 -5.53 11.69
C PRO A 119 1.79 -6.85 11.26
N VAL A 120 1.43 -7.36 10.09
CA VAL A 120 2.02 -8.56 9.50
C VAL A 120 3.47 -8.31 9.10
N TYR A 121 3.74 -7.18 8.43
CA TYR A 121 5.09 -6.75 8.08
C TYR A 121 5.99 -6.65 9.32
N LYS A 122 5.53 -5.93 10.35
CA LYS A 122 6.29 -5.77 11.60
C LYS A 122 6.61 -7.13 12.24
N ARG A 123 5.62 -8.02 12.36
CA ARG A 123 5.83 -9.37 12.89
C ARG A 123 6.82 -10.20 12.07
N TYR A 124 6.78 -10.07 10.74
CA TYR A 124 7.70 -10.78 9.87
C TYR A 124 9.13 -10.32 10.12
N VAL A 125 9.36 -9.01 10.13
CA VAL A 125 10.69 -8.43 10.40
C VAL A 125 11.18 -8.80 11.80
N ASP A 126 10.32 -8.68 12.82
CA ASP A 126 10.65 -9.05 14.20
C ASP A 126 11.04 -10.53 14.29
N ARG A 127 10.32 -11.40 13.62
CA ARG A 127 10.61 -12.84 13.57
C ARG A 127 11.93 -13.11 12.88
N CYS A 128 12.15 -12.53 11.70
CA CYS A 128 13.37 -12.66 10.92
C CYS A 128 14.61 -12.20 11.73
N LEU A 129 14.51 -11.06 12.40
CA LEU A 129 15.59 -10.54 13.25
C LEU A 129 15.79 -11.41 14.49
N GLY A 130 14.73 -11.91 15.10
CA GLY A 130 14.80 -12.84 16.23
C GLY A 130 15.52 -14.14 15.90
N GLU A 131 15.27 -14.72 14.71
CA GLU A 131 15.95 -15.92 14.20
C GLU A 131 17.45 -15.68 13.96
N ARG A 132 17.85 -14.41 13.72
CA ARG A 132 19.25 -14.00 13.61
C ARG A 132 19.89 -13.66 14.97
N GLY A 133 19.12 -13.74 16.06
CA GLY A 133 19.58 -13.50 17.43
C GLY A 133 19.48 -12.05 17.88
N TYR A 134 18.78 -11.19 17.14
CA TYR A 134 18.47 -9.83 17.58
C TYR A 134 17.19 -9.80 18.41
N GLU A 135 17.08 -8.81 19.28
CA GLU A 135 15.88 -8.54 20.08
C GLU A 135 15.31 -7.19 19.66
N VAL A 136 14.09 -7.19 19.13
CA VAL A 136 13.38 -5.97 18.71
C VAL A 136 12.51 -5.50 19.87
N ILE A 137 12.67 -4.25 20.30
CA ILE A 137 11.95 -3.65 21.43
C ILE A 137 10.87 -2.65 21.00
N GLY A 138 10.83 -2.27 19.73
CA GLY A 138 9.84 -1.34 19.22
C GLY A 138 10.11 -0.89 17.78
N TRP A 139 9.29 0.03 17.31
CA TRP A 139 9.36 0.63 15.97
C TRP A 139 9.24 2.14 16.07
N GLN A 140 10.09 2.86 15.34
CA GLN A 140 10.10 4.34 15.32
C GLN A 140 10.32 4.88 13.90
#